data_351b7434d3336f5e09440f907d410ae0
#
_entry.id   351b7434d3336f5e09440f907d410ae0
#
_cell.length_a   1.000
_cell.length_b   1.000
_cell.length_c   1.000
_cell.angle_alpha   90.00
_cell.angle_beta   90.00
_cell.angle_gamma   90.00
#
_symmetry.space_group_name_H-M   'P 1'
#
loop_
_entity.id
_entity.type
_entity.pdbx_description
1 polymer ?
#
loop_
_entity_poly.entity_id
_entity_poly.type
_entity_poly.pdbx_seq_one_letter_code
_entity_poly.pdbx_strand_id
1 'polypeptide(L)'
;MSEQRSTVVVVGGGYAGTMAANRLAAESSFDVVMVNARDHFVERIRLHQWAAGTATPTRDFETLLSARVRRIVATAEHIDAPGRQVGLDSGDRLDYDWLVYAVGSSGRAAIEGAADHAQQVTDWESATRLRNRLAELRGAGRVTVVGGGLTGIETAAELAEAGHRVTLVTADEIASSLSVRGRERTRRALEHLGVVCHEHTRVERIGATTVTLVHATGEWVEAATDITVVTTGFAVPDLARRSGLTCDHLGRLCTDAALVSVDDERILGAGDAVAPPGNVPRMSCQAAMPLGVAAAQSVRALAKGEHPVAAYPGFVAQCVSLGRHAATLQLTHKDDSPTRGVVTGRGAALMKELICRGTIWGLQLEARHPGIYPAARSTASVDHRDPTPNGQVVP
;
A
#
# COMPACT_ATOMS: atom_id res chain seq x y z
N MET A 1 29.23 -31.93 8.72
CA MET A 1 29.12 -31.01 7.56
C MET A 1 28.07 -29.98 7.94
N SER A 2 28.43 -28.70 8.08
CA SER A 2 27.43 -27.65 8.27
C SER A 2 26.59 -27.58 6.99
N GLU A 3 25.30 -27.86 7.08
CA GLU A 3 24.40 -27.61 5.96
C GLU A 3 24.55 -26.12 5.55
N GLN A 4 24.92 -25.90 4.30
CA GLN A 4 25.05 -24.55 3.74
C GLN A 4 23.65 -23.94 3.72
N ARG A 5 23.47 -22.82 4.46
CA ARG A 5 22.20 -22.11 4.50
C ARG A 5 21.99 -21.34 3.21
N SER A 6 20.77 -21.36 2.71
CA SER A 6 20.39 -20.53 1.56
C SER A 6 20.15 -19.09 1.99
N THR A 7 20.71 -18.14 1.26
CA THR A 7 20.51 -16.70 1.50
C THR A 7 19.20 -16.24 0.89
N VAL A 8 18.33 -15.66 1.71
CA VAL A 8 17.10 -15.03 1.26
C VAL A 8 17.19 -13.52 1.43
N VAL A 9 17.13 -12.78 0.33
CA VAL A 9 17.09 -11.31 0.37
C VAL A 9 15.65 -10.86 0.25
N VAL A 10 15.17 -10.06 1.20
CA VAL A 10 13.84 -9.41 1.19
C VAL A 10 14.03 -7.94 0.92
N VAL A 11 13.55 -7.46 -0.22
CA VAL A 11 13.64 -6.04 -0.61
C VAL A 11 12.35 -5.32 -0.25
N GLY A 12 12.43 -4.45 0.76
CA GLY A 12 11.33 -3.68 1.31
C GLY A 12 10.85 -4.18 2.67
N GLY A 13 10.89 -3.30 3.67
CA GLY A 13 10.50 -3.55 5.06
C GLY A 13 9.09 -3.06 5.41
N GLY A 14 8.14 -3.05 4.45
CA GLY A 14 6.73 -2.80 4.72
C GLY A 14 6.01 -4.02 5.31
N TYR A 15 4.67 -3.97 5.36
CA TYR A 15 3.85 -5.06 5.93
C TYR A 15 4.17 -6.43 5.33
N ALA A 16 4.26 -6.52 3.99
CA ALA A 16 4.52 -7.78 3.30
C ALA A 16 5.94 -8.29 3.55
N GLY A 17 6.95 -7.44 3.38
CA GLY A 17 8.36 -7.84 3.53
C GLY A 17 8.71 -8.21 4.97
N THR A 18 8.23 -7.45 5.97
CA THR A 18 8.43 -7.77 7.39
C THR A 18 7.78 -9.12 7.74
N MET A 19 6.58 -9.38 7.23
CA MET A 19 5.89 -10.66 7.43
C MET A 19 6.65 -11.82 6.79
N ALA A 20 7.11 -11.65 5.53
CA ALA A 20 7.89 -12.66 4.82
C ALA A 20 9.23 -12.95 5.52
N ALA A 21 9.95 -11.90 5.93
CA ALA A 21 11.23 -12.05 6.63
C ALA A 21 11.08 -12.81 7.95
N ASN A 22 10.07 -12.49 8.75
CA ASN A 22 9.79 -13.20 10.01
C ASN A 22 9.48 -14.68 9.77
N ARG A 23 8.62 -14.98 8.78
CA ARG A 23 8.24 -16.36 8.45
C ARG A 23 9.42 -17.18 7.95
N LEU A 24 10.28 -16.62 7.11
CA LEU A 24 11.47 -17.29 6.57
C LEU A 24 12.54 -17.47 7.63
N ALA A 25 12.75 -16.50 8.52
CA ALA A 25 13.73 -16.59 9.60
C ALA A 25 13.41 -17.68 10.64
N ALA A 26 12.20 -18.23 10.63
CA ALA A 26 11.87 -19.39 11.47
C ALA A 26 12.60 -20.66 11.05
N GLU A 27 12.94 -20.80 9.77
CA GLU A 27 13.65 -21.96 9.24
C GLU A 27 15.15 -21.83 9.47
N SER A 28 15.77 -22.91 9.98
CA SER A 28 17.22 -22.93 10.23
C SER A 28 18.05 -23.01 8.94
N SER A 29 17.44 -23.43 7.85
CA SER A 29 18.05 -23.56 6.53
C SER A 29 18.21 -22.23 5.79
N PHE A 30 17.66 -21.11 6.31
CA PHE A 30 17.75 -19.81 5.67
C PHE A 30 18.54 -18.80 6.49
N ASP A 31 19.35 -18.00 5.79
CA ASP A 31 19.93 -16.75 6.26
C ASP A 31 19.14 -15.60 5.62
N VAL A 32 18.33 -14.89 6.43
CA VAL A 32 17.40 -13.87 5.94
C VAL A 32 18.00 -12.49 6.09
N VAL A 33 18.09 -11.75 4.98
CA VAL A 33 18.56 -10.37 4.91
C VAL A 33 17.43 -9.49 4.42
N MET A 34 17.02 -8.49 5.21
CA MET A 34 16.05 -7.51 4.79
C MET A 34 16.73 -6.20 4.43
N VAL A 35 16.54 -5.73 3.20
CA VAL A 35 16.98 -4.42 2.71
C VAL A 35 15.81 -3.44 2.77
N ASN A 36 15.97 -2.32 3.46
CA ASN A 36 14.97 -1.29 3.56
C ASN A 36 15.63 0.10 3.60
N ALA A 37 15.08 1.05 2.86
CA ALA A 37 15.64 2.42 2.75
C ALA A 37 15.61 3.22 4.08
N ARG A 38 14.86 2.76 5.08
CA ARG A 38 14.72 3.42 6.39
C ARG A 38 15.13 2.47 7.51
N ASP A 39 15.62 3.01 8.59
CA ASP A 39 15.96 2.27 9.81
C ASP A 39 14.75 1.87 10.65
N HIS A 40 13.56 2.37 10.31
CA HIS A 40 12.31 2.14 11.00
C HIS A 40 11.20 1.66 10.07
N PHE A 41 10.20 1.00 10.64
CA PHE A 41 8.97 0.62 9.98
C PHE A 41 8.01 1.81 9.92
N VAL A 42 7.26 1.95 8.82
CA VAL A 42 6.24 2.99 8.65
C VAL A 42 4.85 2.36 8.53
N GLU A 43 3.96 2.70 9.47
CA GLU A 43 2.54 2.38 9.40
C GLU A 43 1.86 3.24 8.33
N ARG A 44 1.97 2.85 7.04
CA ARG A 44 1.44 3.63 5.91
C ARG A 44 -0.04 3.99 6.05
N ILE A 45 -0.81 3.14 6.72
CA ILE A 45 -2.22 3.36 7.01
C ILE A 45 -2.49 4.56 7.95
N ARG A 46 -1.44 5.17 8.52
CA ARG A 46 -1.50 6.34 9.42
C ARG A 46 -0.81 7.59 8.87
N LEU A 47 -0.38 7.58 7.61
CA LEU A 47 0.34 8.71 7.02
C LEU A 47 -0.51 9.98 6.94
N HIS A 48 -1.82 9.86 6.68
CA HIS A 48 -2.77 10.98 6.74
C HIS A 48 -2.85 11.58 8.15
N GLN A 49 -2.78 10.74 9.19
CA GLN A 49 -2.75 11.19 10.59
C GLN A 49 -1.43 11.88 10.95
N TRP A 50 -0.31 11.37 10.41
CA TRP A 50 0.99 12.04 10.57
C TRP A 50 0.99 13.42 9.92
N ALA A 51 0.48 13.54 8.71
CA ALA A 51 0.37 14.82 8.00
C ALA A 51 -0.48 15.83 8.79
N ALA A 52 -1.58 15.40 9.39
CA ALA A 52 -2.44 16.22 10.23
C ALA A 52 -1.92 16.42 11.68
N GLY A 53 -0.84 15.75 12.07
CA GLY A 53 -0.23 15.88 13.39
C GLY A 53 -0.93 15.08 14.49
N THR A 54 -1.81 14.13 14.16
CA THR A 54 -2.65 13.39 15.11
C THR A 54 -2.10 12.02 15.51
N ALA A 55 -1.07 11.48 14.82
CA ALA A 55 -0.39 10.23 15.19
C ALA A 55 1.07 10.20 14.73
N THR A 56 1.87 9.32 15.36
CA THR A 56 3.23 8.97 14.94
C THR A 56 3.22 7.57 14.31
N PRO A 57 3.46 7.43 12.99
CA PRO A 57 3.31 6.16 12.29
C PRO A 57 4.60 5.32 12.25
N THR A 58 5.65 5.70 12.95
CA THR A 58 6.92 4.97 12.97
C THR A 58 6.97 3.93 14.08
N ARG A 59 7.61 2.80 13.79
CA ARG A 59 7.87 1.73 14.75
C ARG A 59 9.28 1.22 14.57
N ASP A 60 9.88 0.83 15.68
CA ASP A 60 11.20 0.23 15.70
C ASP A 60 11.16 -1.19 15.14
N PHE A 61 12.00 -1.49 14.16
CA PHE A 61 12.10 -2.83 13.59
C PHE A 61 12.49 -3.90 14.62
N GLU A 62 13.22 -3.54 15.66
CA GLU A 62 13.55 -4.46 16.74
C GLU A 62 12.33 -5.05 17.45
N THR A 63 11.22 -4.32 17.43
CA THR A 63 9.95 -4.79 18.00
C THR A 63 9.11 -5.62 17.03
N LEU A 64 9.44 -5.60 15.73
CA LEU A 64 8.62 -6.17 14.63
C LEU A 64 9.31 -7.31 13.90
N LEU A 65 10.64 -7.43 14.01
CA LEU A 65 11.43 -8.44 13.33
C LEU A 65 11.98 -9.46 14.31
N SER A 66 12.10 -10.70 13.84
CA SER A 66 12.86 -11.73 14.49
C SER A 66 14.35 -11.32 14.60
N ALA A 67 14.99 -11.56 15.72
CA ALA A 67 16.42 -11.32 15.91
C ALA A 67 17.31 -12.12 14.91
N ARG A 68 16.74 -13.10 14.22
CA ARG A 68 17.43 -13.88 13.16
C ARG A 68 17.43 -13.19 11.79
N VAL A 69 16.69 -12.08 11.62
CA VAL A 69 16.71 -11.29 10.39
C VAL A 69 17.83 -10.27 10.45
N ARG A 70 18.79 -10.38 9.55
CA ARG A 70 19.81 -9.34 9.35
C ARG A 70 19.21 -8.19 8.57
N ARG A 71 19.27 -6.98 9.10
CA ARG A 71 18.73 -5.78 8.46
C ARG A 71 19.87 -4.95 7.85
N ILE A 72 19.63 -4.46 6.64
CA ILE A 72 20.50 -3.49 5.94
C ILE A 72 19.65 -2.25 5.62
N VAL A 73 20.10 -1.10 6.08
CA VAL A 73 19.47 0.20 5.74
C VAL A 73 20.13 0.71 4.48
N ALA A 74 19.46 0.47 3.35
CA ALA A 74 19.91 0.86 2.02
C ALA A 74 18.73 0.81 1.05
N THR A 75 18.87 1.48 -0.11
CA THR A 75 17.93 1.39 -1.23
C THR A 75 18.45 0.37 -2.24
N ALA A 76 17.60 -0.60 -2.62
CA ALA A 76 17.91 -1.50 -3.72
C ALA A 76 17.73 -0.73 -5.04
N GLU A 77 18.77 -0.67 -5.85
CA GLU A 77 18.77 0.08 -7.12
C GLU A 77 18.66 -0.80 -8.36
N HIS A 78 19.12 -2.04 -8.25
CA HIS A 78 19.13 -2.98 -9.37
C HIS A 78 19.03 -4.43 -8.88
N ILE A 79 18.32 -5.28 -9.62
CA ILE A 79 18.25 -6.73 -9.43
C ILE A 79 18.90 -7.37 -10.67
N ASP A 80 20.06 -7.99 -10.49
CA ASP A 80 20.70 -8.83 -11.51
C ASP A 80 20.19 -10.26 -11.33
N ALA A 81 19.10 -10.60 -12.03
CA ALA A 81 18.49 -11.91 -11.91
C ALA A 81 19.43 -13.05 -12.40
N PRO A 82 20.11 -12.96 -13.57
CA PRO A 82 21.07 -13.96 -13.98
C PRO A 82 22.23 -14.13 -13.00
N GLY A 83 22.78 -13.04 -12.49
CA GLY A 83 23.88 -13.04 -11.50
C GLY A 83 23.42 -13.31 -10.08
N ARG A 84 22.11 -13.35 -9.80
CA ARG A 84 21.51 -13.51 -8.46
C ARG A 84 22.05 -12.50 -7.46
N GLN A 85 22.07 -11.24 -7.83
CA GLN A 85 22.58 -10.15 -7.01
C GLN A 85 21.57 -8.99 -6.91
N VAL A 86 21.55 -8.34 -5.75
CA VAL A 86 20.86 -7.06 -5.54
C VAL A 86 21.90 -5.98 -5.32
N GLY A 87 21.95 -4.99 -6.21
CA GLY A 87 22.79 -3.80 -6.08
C GLY A 87 22.11 -2.76 -5.20
N LEU A 88 22.90 -2.16 -4.31
CA LEU A 88 22.46 -1.15 -3.34
C LEU A 88 22.99 0.25 -3.70
N ASP A 89 22.32 1.29 -3.21
CA ASP A 89 22.73 2.71 -3.35
C ASP A 89 24.09 3.02 -2.70
N SER A 90 24.57 2.18 -1.79
CA SER A 90 25.94 2.22 -1.26
C SER A 90 27.03 1.74 -2.25
N GLY A 91 26.64 1.14 -3.38
CA GLY A 91 27.52 0.43 -4.30
C GLY A 91 27.80 -1.03 -3.92
N ASP A 92 27.34 -1.48 -2.76
CA ASP A 92 27.43 -2.88 -2.34
C ASP A 92 26.52 -3.77 -3.15
N ARG A 93 26.84 -5.08 -3.19
CA ARG A 93 26.02 -6.11 -3.80
C ARG A 93 25.74 -7.24 -2.80
N LEU A 94 24.51 -7.75 -2.86
CA LEU A 94 24.08 -8.86 -2.02
C LEU A 94 23.75 -10.05 -2.91
N ASP A 95 24.46 -11.16 -2.74
CA ASP A 95 24.10 -12.41 -3.39
C ASP A 95 22.86 -13.00 -2.73
N TYR A 96 22.03 -13.67 -3.52
CA TYR A 96 20.85 -14.37 -3.02
C TYR A 96 20.67 -15.75 -3.70
N ASP A 97 20.15 -16.69 -2.94
CA ASP A 97 19.57 -17.93 -3.47
C ASP A 97 18.08 -17.71 -3.78
N TRP A 98 17.42 -16.85 -3.00
CA TRP A 98 16.02 -16.46 -3.14
C TRP A 98 15.85 -14.97 -2.90
N LEU A 99 15.00 -14.33 -3.69
CA LEU A 99 14.65 -12.92 -3.56
C LEU A 99 13.14 -12.76 -3.31
N VAL A 100 12.76 -12.01 -2.27
CA VAL A 100 11.39 -11.57 -2.04
C VAL A 100 11.27 -10.09 -2.37
N TYR A 101 10.61 -9.76 -3.47
CA TYR A 101 10.34 -8.41 -3.94
C TYR A 101 9.10 -7.84 -3.25
N ALA A 102 9.28 -6.95 -2.27
CA ALA A 102 8.22 -6.41 -1.41
C ALA A 102 8.30 -4.88 -1.24
N VAL A 103 8.68 -4.17 -2.30
CA VAL A 103 8.94 -2.71 -2.29
C VAL A 103 7.68 -1.86 -2.06
N GLY A 104 6.50 -2.45 -2.08
CA GLY A 104 5.23 -1.77 -1.86
C GLY A 104 4.82 -0.86 -3.01
N SER A 105 3.97 0.13 -2.72
CA SER A 105 3.46 1.11 -3.67
C SER A 105 3.95 2.51 -3.37
N SER A 106 3.85 3.40 -4.35
CA SER A 106 4.16 4.83 -4.27
C SER A 106 3.03 5.64 -4.89
N GLY A 107 3.11 6.97 -4.84
CA GLY A 107 2.17 7.85 -5.53
C GLY A 107 2.78 8.38 -6.82
N ARG A 108 1.97 8.45 -7.87
CA ARG A 108 2.30 9.14 -9.11
C ARG A 108 1.12 9.99 -9.55
N ALA A 109 1.23 11.29 -9.42
CA ALA A 109 0.21 12.20 -9.93
C ALA A 109 0.48 12.51 -11.40
N ALA A 110 -0.48 12.19 -12.27
CA ALA A 110 -0.43 12.48 -13.70
C ALA A 110 -1.17 13.78 -14.07
N ILE A 111 -1.42 14.67 -13.08
CA ILE A 111 -2.12 15.94 -13.27
C ILE A 111 -1.07 17.01 -13.60
N GLU A 112 -1.36 17.88 -14.56
CA GLU A 112 -0.49 19.01 -14.92
C GLU A 112 -0.17 19.90 -13.70
N GLY A 113 1.11 20.20 -13.49
CA GLY A 113 1.60 20.98 -12.35
C GLY A 113 1.64 20.26 -11.01
N ALA A 114 1.20 18.99 -10.93
CA ALA A 114 1.20 18.24 -9.68
C ALA A 114 2.61 17.99 -9.14
N ALA A 115 3.58 17.76 -10.02
CA ALA A 115 4.97 17.51 -9.62
C ALA A 115 5.58 18.70 -8.87
N ASP A 116 5.22 19.93 -9.27
CA ASP A 116 5.79 21.17 -8.73
C ASP A 116 4.99 21.74 -7.55
N HIS A 117 3.67 21.55 -7.55
CA HIS A 117 2.75 22.28 -6.68
C HIS A 117 1.91 21.42 -5.74
N ALA A 118 1.82 20.09 -5.98
CA ALA A 118 1.04 19.22 -5.12
C ALA A 118 1.85 18.55 -4.02
N GLN A 119 1.18 18.21 -2.94
CA GLN A 119 1.65 17.32 -1.88
C GLN A 119 1.01 15.95 -2.01
N GLN A 120 1.58 14.94 -1.35
CA GLN A 120 1.06 13.58 -1.31
C GLN A 120 1.12 13.00 0.11
N VAL A 121 0.43 11.88 0.35
CA VAL A 121 0.46 11.14 1.60
C VAL A 121 0.77 9.65 1.38
N THR A 122 1.46 9.34 0.29
CA THR A 122 1.70 7.97 -0.17
C THR A 122 2.87 7.28 0.51
N ASP A 123 3.83 8.05 0.99
CA ASP A 123 5.04 7.60 1.69
C ASP A 123 5.39 8.55 2.85
N TRP A 124 6.37 8.16 3.65
CA TRP A 124 6.81 8.90 4.83
C TRP A 124 7.33 10.30 4.48
N GLU A 125 8.12 10.42 3.43
CA GLU A 125 8.75 11.66 3.02
C GLU A 125 7.70 12.66 2.52
N SER A 126 6.77 12.21 1.68
CA SER A 126 5.70 13.06 1.15
C SER A 126 4.72 13.51 2.25
N ALA A 127 4.35 12.61 3.15
CA ALA A 127 3.50 12.95 4.29
C ALA A 127 4.20 13.92 5.25
N THR A 128 5.53 13.80 5.42
CA THR A 128 6.33 14.73 6.24
C THR A 128 6.44 16.10 5.58
N ARG A 129 6.64 16.17 4.26
CA ARG A 129 6.59 17.45 3.53
C ARG A 129 5.22 18.11 3.66
N LEU A 130 4.14 17.36 3.50
CA LEU A 130 2.79 17.90 3.70
C LEU A 130 2.60 18.44 5.13
N ARG A 131 3.02 17.69 6.16
CA ARG A 131 2.97 18.14 7.55
C ARG A 131 3.71 19.47 7.76
N ASN A 132 4.91 19.60 7.21
CA ASN A 132 5.70 20.83 7.32
C ASN A 132 5.00 22.00 6.61
N ARG A 133 4.47 21.78 5.41
CA ARG A 133 3.72 22.81 4.66
C ARG A 133 2.43 23.25 5.39
N LEU A 134 1.73 22.32 6.03
CA LEU A 134 0.54 22.64 6.86
C LEU A 134 0.94 23.50 8.09
N ALA A 135 2.09 23.20 8.71
CA ALA A 135 2.60 23.97 9.86
C ALA A 135 3.03 25.40 9.49
N GLU A 136 3.38 25.66 8.24
CA GLU A 136 3.73 27.01 7.74
C GLU A 136 2.48 27.90 7.55
N LEU A 137 1.29 27.30 7.46
CA LEU A 137 0.04 28.05 7.34
C LEU A 137 -0.30 28.78 8.64
N ARG A 138 -0.58 30.07 8.55
CA ARG A 138 -1.03 30.89 9.67
C ARG A 138 -2.55 30.73 9.84
N GLY A 139 -2.98 29.78 10.69
CA GLY A 139 -4.40 29.50 10.93
C GLY A 139 -5.00 28.50 9.94
N ALA A 140 -6.31 28.59 9.75
CA ALA A 140 -7.08 27.68 8.90
C ALA A 140 -6.77 27.89 7.40
N GLY A 141 -5.89 27.10 6.82
CA GLY A 141 -5.60 27.11 5.39
C GLY A 141 -6.72 26.49 4.55
N ARG A 142 -6.78 26.89 3.28
CA ARG A 142 -7.62 26.26 2.26
C ARG A 142 -6.85 25.08 1.67
N VAL A 143 -7.34 23.88 1.88
CA VAL A 143 -6.71 22.67 1.39
C VAL A 143 -7.61 21.96 0.38
N THR A 144 -7.10 21.74 -0.82
CA THR A 144 -7.80 20.95 -1.83
C THR A 144 -7.23 19.52 -1.82
N VAL A 145 -8.07 18.53 -1.53
CA VAL A 145 -7.72 17.11 -1.62
C VAL A 145 -8.28 16.55 -2.91
N VAL A 146 -7.43 15.97 -3.75
CA VAL A 146 -7.79 15.39 -5.05
C VAL A 146 -7.82 13.88 -4.95
N GLY A 147 -9.02 13.31 -5.12
CA GLY A 147 -9.27 11.87 -5.10
C GLY A 147 -10.29 11.45 -4.04
N GLY A 148 -11.42 10.91 -4.49
CA GLY A 148 -12.53 10.43 -3.66
C GLY A 148 -12.38 8.99 -3.15
N GLY A 149 -11.20 8.38 -3.30
CA GLY A 149 -10.87 7.08 -2.72
C GLY A 149 -10.65 7.13 -1.20
N LEU A 150 -10.45 5.97 -0.57
CA LEU A 150 -10.37 5.88 0.89
C LEU A 150 -9.25 6.78 1.47
N THR A 151 -8.08 6.86 0.84
CA THR A 151 -6.96 7.71 1.29
C THR A 151 -7.32 9.20 1.24
N GLY A 152 -7.98 9.65 0.16
CA GLY A 152 -8.40 11.05 0.03
C GLY A 152 -9.43 11.44 1.07
N ILE A 153 -10.42 10.59 1.30
CA ILE A 153 -11.46 10.77 2.32
C ILE A 153 -10.83 10.88 3.72
N GLU A 154 -9.91 9.96 4.06
CA GLU A 154 -9.22 9.97 5.35
C GLU A 154 -8.38 11.24 5.54
N THR A 155 -7.67 11.64 4.48
CA THR A 155 -6.86 12.86 4.48
C THR A 155 -7.75 14.10 4.65
N ALA A 156 -8.83 14.20 3.88
CA ALA A 156 -9.77 15.33 3.95
C ALA A 156 -10.41 15.44 5.34
N ALA A 157 -10.84 14.32 5.92
CA ALA A 157 -11.46 14.29 7.23
C ALA A 157 -10.50 14.68 8.36
N GLU A 158 -9.26 14.16 8.37
CA GLU A 158 -8.24 14.51 9.37
C GLU A 158 -7.83 15.99 9.27
N LEU A 159 -7.67 16.53 8.06
CA LEU A 159 -7.32 17.93 7.87
C LEU A 159 -8.47 18.89 8.24
N ALA A 160 -9.72 18.51 7.98
CA ALA A 160 -10.88 19.28 8.43
C ALA A 160 -11.01 19.28 9.94
N GLU A 161 -10.81 18.13 10.60
CA GLU A 161 -10.81 18.01 12.06
C GLU A 161 -9.64 18.78 12.71
N ALA A 162 -8.50 18.92 11.99
CA ALA A 162 -7.38 19.77 12.39
C ALA A 162 -7.65 21.28 12.18
N GLY A 163 -8.82 21.67 11.68
CA GLY A 163 -9.28 23.04 11.56
C GLY A 163 -9.00 23.71 10.20
N HIS A 164 -8.57 22.97 9.19
CA HIS A 164 -8.42 23.51 7.82
C HIS A 164 -9.75 23.55 7.07
N ARG A 165 -9.87 24.48 6.12
CA ARG A 165 -11.00 24.54 5.18
C ARG A 165 -10.72 23.59 4.03
N VAL A 166 -11.36 22.44 4.02
CA VAL A 166 -11.06 21.35 3.08
C VAL A 166 -12.10 21.26 1.97
N THR A 167 -11.59 21.19 0.75
CA THR A 167 -12.38 20.82 -0.44
C THR A 167 -11.88 19.48 -0.96
N LEU A 168 -12.77 18.49 -1.08
CA LEU A 168 -12.50 17.17 -1.66
C LEU A 168 -13.05 17.13 -3.08
N VAL A 169 -12.19 16.90 -4.07
CA VAL A 169 -12.53 16.86 -5.49
C VAL A 169 -12.30 15.46 -6.05
N THR A 170 -13.28 14.92 -6.76
CA THR A 170 -13.14 13.60 -7.40
C THR A 170 -13.86 13.56 -8.75
N ALA A 171 -13.25 12.90 -9.74
CA ALA A 171 -13.87 12.66 -11.05
C ALA A 171 -15.08 11.70 -10.96
N ASP A 172 -15.04 10.78 -10.00
CA ASP A 172 -16.10 9.82 -9.73
C ASP A 172 -16.92 10.21 -8.49
N GLU A 173 -17.73 9.28 -7.98
CA GLU A 173 -18.39 9.41 -6.68
C GLU A 173 -17.38 9.21 -5.53
N ILE A 174 -17.62 9.88 -4.42
CA ILE A 174 -16.85 9.69 -3.18
C ILE A 174 -17.09 8.27 -2.66
N ALA A 175 -15.99 7.60 -2.27
CA ALA A 175 -16.02 6.22 -1.78
C ALA A 175 -16.68 5.24 -2.75
N SER A 176 -16.42 5.36 -4.06
CA SER A 176 -17.02 4.56 -5.13
C SER A 176 -16.90 3.03 -4.91
N SER A 177 -15.89 2.58 -4.18
CA SER A 177 -15.70 1.16 -3.81
C SER A 177 -16.65 0.65 -2.72
N LEU A 178 -17.36 1.54 -2.01
CA LEU A 178 -18.32 1.16 -0.98
C LEU A 178 -19.72 0.96 -1.57
N SER A 179 -20.59 0.27 -0.83
CA SER A 179 -22.01 0.20 -1.19
C SER A 179 -22.67 1.60 -1.19
N VAL A 180 -23.79 1.76 -1.90
CA VAL A 180 -24.56 3.03 -1.92
C VAL A 180 -24.78 3.59 -0.52
N ARG A 181 -25.17 2.73 0.43
CA ARG A 181 -25.37 3.11 1.83
C ARG A 181 -24.06 3.56 2.49
N GLY A 182 -22.93 2.88 2.21
CA GLY A 182 -21.61 3.24 2.72
C GLY A 182 -21.16 4.61 2.21
N ARG A 183 -21.33 4.86 0.90
CA ARG A 183 -21.01 6.14 0.25
C ARG A 183 -21.81 7.29 0.87
N GLU A 184 -23.12 7.12 0.97
CA GLU A 184 -24.01 8.15 1.52
C GLU A 184 -23.64 8.51 2.97
N ARG A 185 -23.35 7.49 3.81
CA ARG A 185 -22.91 7.72 5.20
C ARG A 185 -21.58 8.42 5.29
N THR A 186 -20.63 8.06 4.42
CA THR A 186 -19.32 8.69 4.35
C THR A 186 -19.42 10.14 3.93
N ARG A 187 -20.21 10.45 2.88
CA ARG A 187 -20.42 11.82 2.42
C ARG A 187 -21.05 12.71 3.50
N ARG A 188 -22.12 12.25 4.15
CA ARG A 188 -22.75 12.98 5.26
C ARG A 188 -21.78 13.26 6.41
N ALA A 189 -20.87 12.33 6.71
CA ALA A 189 -19.89 12.56 7.76
C ALA A 189 -18.82 13.59 7.35
N LEU A 190 -18.41 13.63 6.07
CA LEU A 190 -17.53 14.67 5.54
C LEU A 190 -18.20 16.05 5.58
N GLU A 191 -19.47 16.14 5.19
CA GLU A 191 -20.28 17.37 5.26
C GLU A 191 -20.38 17.87 6.71
N HIS A 192 -20.57 16.98 7.69
CA HIS A 192 -20.57 17.33 9.13
C HIS A 192 -19.23 17.86 9.64
N LEU A 193 -18.13 17.43 9.04
CA LEU A 193 -16.79 17.98 9.32
C LEU A 193 -16.51 19.29 8.58
N GLY A 194 -17.48 19.79 7.78
CA GLY A 194 -17.34 21.00 6.97
C GLY A 194 -16.51 20.83 5.70
N VAL A 195 -16.29 19.59 5.24
CA VAL A 195 -15.63 19.32 3.97
C VAL A 195 -16.59 19.63 2.81
N VAL A 196 -16.16 20.50 1.89
CA VAL A 196 -16.86 20.76 0.64
C VAL A 196 -16.51 19.67 -0.36
N CYS A 197 -17.51 18.97 -0.87
CA CYS A 197 -17.33 17.83 -1.76
C CYS A 197 -17.76 18.16 -3.19
N HIS A 198 -16.85 17.97 -4.17
CA HIS A 198 -17.11 18.09 -5.60
C HIS A 198 -16.95 16.71 -6.25
N GLU A 199 -18.04 16.01 -6.45
CA GLU A 199 -18.13 14.76 -7.22
C GLU A 199 -18.26 15.08 -8.72
N HIS A 200 -17.94 14.11 -9.58
CA HIS A 200 -17.98 14.25 -11.03
C HIS A 200 -17.24 15.49 -11.54
N THR A 201 -16.15 15.83 -10.85
CA THR A 201 -15.33 17.00 -11.11
C THR A 201 -13.86 16.57 -11.22
N ARG A 202 -13.23 16.85 -12.35
CA ARG A 202 -11.84 16.53 -12.62
C ARG A 202 -10.96 17.73 -12.31
N VAL A 203 -9.79 17.48 -11.71
CA VAL A 203 -8.72 18.47 -11.62
C VAL A 203 -7.87 18.36 -12.88
N GLU A 204 -7.84 19.43 -13.67
CA GLU A 204 -7.08 19.49 -14.92
C GLU A 204 -5.66 19.99 -14.69
N ARG A 205 -5.50 21.03 -13.87
CA ARG A 205 -4.21 21.63 -13.58
C ARG A 205 -4.11 22.06 -12.11
N ILE A 206 -2.92 21.94 -11.56
CA ILE A 206 -2.58 22.38 -10.22
C ILE A 206 -1.51 23.49 -10.33
N GLY A 207 -1.86 24.69 -9.85
CA GLY A 207 -0.95 25.81 -9.70
C GLY A 207 -0.47 25.98 -8.26
N ALA A 208 0.37 26.98 -8.03
CA ALA A 208 0.93 27.27 -6.71
C ALA A 208 -0.13 27.66 -5.66
N THR A 209 -1.20 28.36 -6.10
CA THR A 209 -2.27 28.91 -5.23
C THR A 209 -3.66 28.65 -5.76
N THR A 210 -3.80 27.94 -6.89
CA THR A 210 -5.09 27.63 -7.52
C THR A 210 -5.12 26.22 -8.07
N VAL A 211 -6.31 25.67 -8.21
CA VAL A 211 -6.59 24.45 -8.96
C VAL A 211 -7.64 24.71 -10.02
N THR A 212 -7.42 24.19 -11.21
CA THR A 212 -8.39 24.29 -12.31
C THR A 212 -9.27 23.04 -12.28
N LEU A 213 -10.56 23.25 -12.07
CA LEU A 213 -11.59 22.22 -11.99
C LEU A 213 -12.39 22.18 -13.28
N VAL A 214 -12.75 20.99 -13.72
CA VAL A 214 -13.64 20.77 -14.88
C VAL A 214 -14.81 19.91 -14.42
N HIS A 215 -15.99 20.50 -14.37
CA HIS A 215 -17.22 19.81 -14.01
C HIS A 215 -17.70 18.88 -15.13
N ALA A 216 -18.54 17.90 -14.81
CA ALA A 216 -19.14 17.01 -15.80
C ALA A 216 -19.95 17.75 -16.89
N THR A 217 -20.40 18.96 -16.60
CA THR A 217 -21.07 19.87 -17.55
C THR A 217 -20.14 20.51 -18.59
N GLY A 218 -18.80 20.31 -18.40
CA GLY A 218 -17.76 20.99 -19.20
C GLY A 218 -17.42 22.40 -18.71
N GLU A 219 -17.99 22.84 -17.60
CA GLU A 219 -17.65 24.13 -16.99
C GLU A 219 -16.28 24.09 -16.35
N TRP A 220 -15.47 25.13 -16.58
CA TRP A 220 -14.15 25.32 -16.02
C TRP A 220 -14.20 26.35 -14.90
N VAL A 221 -13.68 25.97 -13.73
CA VAL A 221 -13.64 26.84 -12.55
C VAL A 221 -12.23 26.87 -11.99
N GLU A 222 -11.69 28.05 -11.75
CA GLU A 222 -10.44 28.21 -11.02
C GLU A 222 -10.75 28.43 -9.53
N ALA A 223 -10.33 27.49 -8.69
CA ALA A 223 -10.54 27.53 -7.26
C ALA A 223 -9.24 27.85 -6.52
N ALA A 224 -9.29 28.79 -5.60
CA ALA A 224 -8.14 29.19 -4.79
C ALA A 224 -7.84 28.13 -3.71
N THR A 225 -6.56 27.77 -3.57
CA THR A 225 -6.08 26.81 -2.57
C THR A 225 -4.72 27.26 -2.01
N ASP A 226 -4.44 26.95 -0.77
CA ASP A 226 -3.12 27.23 -0.17
C ASP A 226 -2.21 25.98 -0.24
N ILE A 227 -2.84 24.79 -0.23
CA ILE A 227 -2.16 23.49 -0.41
C ILE A 227 -3.08 22.57 -1.22
N THR A 228 -2.53 21.91 -2.23
CA THR A 228 -3.21 20.81 -2.94
C THR A 228 -2.58 19.49 -2.54
N VAL A 229 -3.40 18.51 -2.12
CA VAL A 229 -2.97 17.16 -1.76
C VAL A 229 -3.55 16.17 -2.78
N VAL A 230 -2.69 15.50 -3.54
CA VAL A 230 -3.11 14.49 -4.52
C VAL A 230 -3.03 13.10 -3.89
N THR A 231 -4.13 12.39 -3.90
CA THR A 231 -4.26 11.03 -3.36
C THR A 231 -4.65 10.01 -4.44
N THR A 232 -4.67 10.44 -5.69
CA THR A 232 -4.89 9.61 -6.88
C THR A 232 -3.57 9.17 -7.50
N GLY A 233 -3.62 8.11 -8.31
CA GLY A 233 -2.45 7.64 -9.05
C GLY A 233 -1.51 6.79 -8.22
N PHE A 234 -1.90 5.53 -7.97
CA PHE A 234 -0.98 4.53 -7.42
C PHE A 234 0.01 4.08 -8.48
N ALA A 235 1.26 3.97 -8.09
CA ALA A 235 2.36 3.39 -8.86
C ALA A 235 3.16 2.45 -7.96
N VAL A 236 4.09 1.74 -8.56
CA VAL A 236 5.06 0.92 -7.84
C VAL A 236 6.45 1.47 -8.17
N PRO A 237 7.41 1.42 -7.24
CA PRO A 237 8.80 1.75 -7.56
C PRO A 237 9.28 0.99 -8.80
N ASP A 238 10.00 1.64 -9.68
CA ASP A 238 10.38 1.12 -11.00
C ASP A 238 11.53 0.09 -10.98
N LEU A 239 11.97 -0.34 -9.78
CA LEU A 239 13.08 -1.25 -9.59
C LEU A 239 12.97 -2.53 -10.43
N ALA A 240 11.81 -3.22 -10.42
CA ALA A 240 11.62 -4.43 -11.22
C ALA A 240 11.76 -4.13 -12.72
N ARG A 241 11.14 -3.06 -13.22
CA ARG A 241 11.21 -2.65 -14.64
C ARG A 241 12.62 -2.27 -15.06
N ARG A 242 13.34 -1.49 -14.25
CA ARG A 242 14.75 -1.11 -14.52
C ARG A 242 15.68 -2.32 -14.49
N SER A 243 15.31 -3.35 -13.76
CA SER A 243 16.04 -4.62 -13.67
C SER A 243 15.67 -5.61 -14.79
N GLY A 244 14.83 -5.21 -15.76
CA GLY A 244 14.45 -6.05 -16.89
C GLY A 244 13.39 -7.12 -16.56
N LEU A 245 12.78 -7.05 -15.37
CA LEU A 245 11.71 -7.98 -14.99
C LEU A 245 10.36 -7.55 -15.59
N THR A 246 9.55 -8.52 -15.96
CA THR A 246 8.22 -8.29 -16.53
C THR A 246 7.28 -7.66 -15.51
N CYS A 247 6.71 -6.52 -15.92
CA CYS A 247 5.80 -5.73 -15.09
C CYS A 247 4.50 -5.42 -15.83
N ASP A 248 3.43 -5.23 -15.08
CA ASP A 248 2.18 -4.71 -15.62
C ASP A 248 2.26 -3.19 -15.94
N HIS A 249 1.13 -2.62 -16.37
CA HIS A 249 1.02 -1.20 -16.72
C HIS A 249 1.29 -0.24 -15.54
N LEU A 250 1.06 -0.68 -14.29
CA LEU A 250 1.36 0.10 -13.08
C LEU A 250 2.80 -0.08 -12.57
N GLY A 251 3.58 -0.98 -13.19
CA GLY A 251 4.95 -1.31 -12.79
C GLY A 251 5.04 -2.43 -11.75
N ARG A 252 3.95 -3.15 -11.46
CA ARG A 252 3.96 -4.29 -10.54
C ARG A 252 4.62 -5.49 -11.20
N LEU A 253 5.46 -6.19 -10.44
CA LEU A 253 6.09 -7.43 -10.89
C LEU A 253 5.03 -8.47 -11.26
N CYS A 254 5.07 -8.97 -12.48
CA CYS A 254 4.21 -10.06 -12.92
C CYS A 254 4.66 -11.37 -12.29
N THR A 255 3.73 -12.08 -11.65
CA THR A 255 3.98 -13.36 -10.99
C THR A 255 2.96 -14.40 -11.44
N ASP A 256 3.24 -15.65 -11.16
CA ASP A 256 2.22 -16.70 -11.19
C ASP A 256 1.27 -16.60 -9.97
N ALA A 257 0.34 -17.53 -9.87
CA ALA A 257 -0.62 -17.57 -8.76
C ALA A 257 0.02 -17.91 -7.40
N ALA A 258 1.23 -18.47 -7.38
CA ALA A 258 2.00 -18.77 -6.19
C ALA A 258 3.00 -17.65 -5.84
N LEU A 259 2.88 -16.50 -6.50
CA LEU A 259 3.72 -15.31 -6.32
C LEU A 259 5.17 -15.47 -6.83
N VAL A 260 5.45 -16.45 -7.66
CA VAL A 260 6.74 -16.64 -8.31
C VAL A 260 6.80 -15.74 -9.56
N SER A 261 7.90 -15.03 -9.78
CA SER A 261 8.09 -14.20 -10.96
C SER A 261 7.98 -15.03 -12.24
N VAL A 262 7.37 -14.46 -13.27
CA VAL A 262 7.29 -15.12 -14.59
C VAL A 262 8.64 -15.19 -15.30
N ASP A 263 9.63 -14.43 -14.84
CA ASP A 263 10.96 -14.34 -15.46
C ASP A 263 12.00 -15.26 -14.79
N ASP A 264 11.88 -15.47 -13.46
CA ASP A 264 12.86 -16.22 -12.68
C ASP A 264 12.20 -16.86 -11.44
N GLU A 265 12.32 -18.19 -11.32
CA GLU A 265 11.76 -18.96 -10.19
C GLU A 265 12.35 -18.62 -8.82
N ARG A 266 13.52 -17.98 -8.79
CA ARG A 266 14.19 -17.53 -7.56
C ARG A 266 13.71 -16.19 -7.05
N ILE A 267 12.88 -15.48 -7.83
CA ILE A 267 12.32 -14.18 -7.48
C ILE A 267 10.83 -14.37 -7.18
N LEU A 268 10.43 -14.00 -5.98
CA LEU A 268 9.04 -14.02 -5.55
C LEU A 268 8.58 -12.61 -5.23
N GLY A 269 7.30 -12.35 -5.40
CA GLY A 269 6.74 -11.05 -5.10
C GLY A 269 5.77 -11.06 -3.93
N ALA A 270 5.64 -9.94 -3.21
CA ALA A 270 4.68 -9.80 -2.12
C ALA A 270 4.11 -8.39 -1.97
N GLY A 271 2.86 -8.29 -1.54
CA GLY A 271 2.20 -7.03 -1.22
C GLY A 271 1.76 -6.23 -2.44
N ASP A 272 1.80 -4.90 -2.33
CA ASP A 272 1.28 -3.98 -3.36
C ASP A 272 2.08 -3.99 -4.67
N ALA A 273 3.32 -4.49 -4.61
CA ALA A 273 4.28 -4.44 -5.72
C ALA A 273 4.11 -5.57 -6.74
N VAL A 274 3.09 -6.41 -6.61
CA VAL A 274 2.91 -7.61 -7.44
C VAL A 274 1.58 -7.66 -8.16
N ALA A 275 1.58 -8.31 -9.32
CA ALA A 275 0.40 -8.56 -10.15
C ALA A 275 0.29 -10.07 -10.44
N PRO A 276 -0.28 -10.87 -9.52
CA PRO A 276 -0.63 -12.24 -9.81
C PRO A 276 -1.74 -12.32 -10.86
N PRO A 277 -1.88 -13.45 -11.60
CA PRO A 277 -2.89 -13.59 -12.62
C PRO A 277 -4.32 -13.51 -12.06
N GLY A 278 -5.27 -13.09 -12.89
CA GLY A 278 -6.67 -12.96 -12.51
C GLY A 278 -6.99 -11.65 -11.79
N ASN A 279 -7.71 -11.72 -10.67
CA ASN A 279 -8.08 -10.52 -9.93
C ASN A 279 -6.95 -10.06 -9.01
N VAL A 280 -6.24 -9.00 -9.42
CA VAL A 280 -5.14 -8.44 -8.63
C VAL A 280 -5.69 -7.81 -7.35
N PRO A 281 -5.18 -8.20 -6.17
CA PRO A 281 -5.67 -7.68 -4.90
C PRO A 281 -5.52 -6.16 -4.78
N ARG A 282 -6.51 -5.52 -4.16
CA ARG A 282 -6.42 -4.10 -3.81
C ARG A 282 -5.19 -3.85 -2.92
N MET A 283 -4.42 -2.82 -3.23
CA MET A 283 -3.29 -2.36 -2.42
C MET A 283 -3.74 -2.01 -1.00
N SER A 284 -3.36 -2.81 -0.03
CA SER A 284 -3.78 -2.64 1.37
C SER A 284 -2.95 -3.51 2.31
N CYS A 285 -2.87 -3.11 3.59
CA CYS A 285 -2.25 -3.95 4.63
C CYS A 285 -2.97 -5.31 4.79
N GLN A 286 -4.29 -5.35 4.53
CA GLN A 286 -5.09 -6.57 4.59
C GLN A 286 -4.65 -7.61 3.54
N ALA A 287 -4.24 -7.17 2.35
CA ALA A 287 -3.68 -8.05 1.32
C ALA A 287 -2.17 -8.29 1.55
N ALA A 288 -1.43 -7.25 1.94
CA ALA A 288 0.03 -7.29 2.01
C ALA A 288 0.55 -8.34 3.01
N MET A 289 -0.03 -8.42 4.22
CA MET A 289 0.45 -9.35 5.24
C MET A 289 0.25 -10.83 4.84
N PRO A 290 -0.93 -11.28 4.41
CA PRO A 290 -1.12 -12.66 3.94
C PRO A 290 -0.29 -13.00 2.70
N LEU A 291 -0.07 -12.03 1.78
CA LEU A 291 0.81 -12.22 0.62
C LEU A 291 2.26 -12.37 1.02
N GLY A 292 2.74 -11.64 2.04
CA GLY A 292 4.08 -11.82 2.59
C GLY A 292 4.29 -13.22 3.15
N VAL A 293 3.31 -13.74 3.89
CA VAL A 293 3.34 -15.13 4.38
C VAL A 293 3.33 -16.13 3.23
N ALA A 294 2.49 -15.90 2.22
CA ALA A 294 2.39 -16.81 1.07
C ALA A 294 3.69 -16.85 0.26
N ALA A 295 4.31 -15.70 -0.01
CA ALA A 295 5.61 -15.64 -0.68
C ALA A 295 6.69 -16.42 0.10
N ALA A 296 6.72 -16.28 1.42
CA ALA A 296 7.64 -17.07 2.27
C ALA A 296 7.36 -18.58 2.20
N GLN A 297 6.08 -18.97 2.12
CA GLN A 297 5.72 -20.40 1.95
C GLN A 297 6.13 -20.92 0.57
N SER A 298 6.01 -20.11 -0.48
CA SER A 298 6.44 -20.46 -1.83
C SER A 298 7.96 -20.61 -1.89
N VAL A 299 8.76 -19.73 -1.25
CA VAL A 299 10.22 -19.90 -1.11
C VAL A 299 10.52 -21.23 -0.44
N ARG A 300 9.84 -21.56 0.67
CA ARG A 300 10.07 -22.82 1.41
C ARG A 300 9.74 -24.06 0.58
N ALA A 301 8.65 -24.04 -0.20
CA ALA A 301 8.27 -25.14 -1.07
C ALA A 301 9.32 -25.34 -2.17
N LEU A 302 9.67 -24.28 -2.89
CA LEU A 302 10.67 -24.34 -3.97
C LEU A 302 12.06 -24.78 -3.46
N ALA A 303 12.50 -24.30 -2.30
CA ALA A 303 13.76 -24.69 -1.70
C ALA A 303 13.81 -26.19 -1.35
N LYS A 304 12.66 -26.85 -1.16
CA LYS A 304 12.53 -28.30 -0.92
C LYS A 304 12.28 -29.08 -2.23
N GLY A 305 12.18 -28.41 -3.36
CA GLY A 305 11.77 -29.04 -4.62
C GLY A 305 10.28 -29.38 -4.67
N GLU A 306 9.46 -28.76 -3.84
CA GLU A 306 8.00 -28.92 -3.79
C GLU A 306 7.31 -27.84 -4.63
N HIS A 307 6.09 -28.13 -5.11
CA HIS A 307 5.30 -27.14 -5.81
C HIS A 307 4.63 -26.17 -4.85
N PRO A 308 4.80 -24.84 -5.04
CA PRO A 308 4.14 -23.85 -4.21
C PRO A 308 2.63 -23.78 -4.48
N VAL A 309 1.87 -23.34 -3.47
CA VAL A 309 0.40 -23.27 -3.52
C VAL A 309 -0.05 -21.87 -3.93
N ALA A 310 -1.04 -21.80 -4.80
CA ALA A 310 -1.66 -20.53 -5.20
C ALA A 310 -2.15 -19.72 -4.00
N ALA A 311 -1.88 -18.42 -4.01
CA ALA A 311 -2.18 -17.49 -2.93
C ALA A 311 -3.19 -16.44 -3.38
N TYR A 312 -4.28 -16.29 -2.62
CA TYR A 312 -5.22 -15.19 -2.80
C TYR A 312 -5.63 -14.65 -1.42
N PRO A 313 -5.36 -13.37 -1.12
CA PRO A 313 -5.79 -12.77 0.13
C PRO A 313 -7.30 -12.50 0.04
N GLY A 314 -8.10 -13.20 0.84
CA GLY A 314 -9.51 -12.88 0.94
C GLY A 314 -9.73 -11.57 1.69
N PHE A 315 -10.64 -10.74 1.19
CA PHE A 315 -11.03 -9.51 1.87
C PHE A 315 -12.18 -9.75 2.86
N VAL A 316 -12.32 -8.88 3.86
CA VAL A 316 -13.35 -8.95 4.89
C VAL A 316 -14.10 -7.62 5.00
N ALA A 317 -13.37 -6.50 4.87
CA ALA A 317 -13.95 -5.17 4.98
C ALA A 317 -13.08 -4.11 4.31
N GLN A 318 -13.73 -3.00 3.97
CA GLN A 318 -13.06 -1.71 3.68
C GLN A 318 -13.39 -0.75 4.83
N CYS A 319 -12.36 -0.14 5.40
CA CYS A 319 -12.51 0.78 6.53
C CYS A 319 -11.94 2.14 6.15
N VAL A 320 -12.73 3.20 6.37
CA VAL A 320 -12.31 4.57 6.15
C VAL A 320 -12.56 5.40 7.41
N SER A 321 -11.52 6.08 7.92
CA SER A 321 -11.68 7.02 9.02
C SER A 321 -12.25 8.36 8.54
N LEU A 322 -13.05 8.95 9.39
CA LEU A 322 -13.72 10.22 9.16
C LEU A 322 -13.38 11.14 10.35
N GLY A 323 -12.10 11.51 10.42
CA GLY A 323 -11.48 12.07 11.61
C GLY A 323 -11.23 11.03 12.70
N ARG A 324 -11.04 11.48 13.93
CA ARG A 324 -10.69 10.61 15.07
C ARG A 324 -11.90 9.93 15.72
N HIS A 325 -13.10 10.47 15.52
CA HIS A 325 -14.29 10.10 16.27
C HIS A 325 -15.34 9.34 15.44
N ALA A 326 -15.15 9.22 14.12
CA ALA A 326 -16.05 8.50 13.24
C ALA A 326 -15.29 7.68 12.20
N ALA A 327 -15.95 6.65 11.68
CA ALA A 327 -15.47 5.86 10.55
C ALA A 327 -16.67 5.24 9.82
N THR A 328 -16.43 4.79 8.60
CA THR A 328 -17.29 3.85 7.87
C THR A 328 -16.54 2.54 7.69
N LEU A 329 -17.15 1.44 8.13
CA LEU A 329 -16.66 0.08 7.92
C LEU A 329 -17.68 -0.65 7.04
N GLN A 330 -17.29 -0.95 5.82
CA GLN A 330 -18.05 -1.68 4.83
C GLN A 330 -17.61 -3.14 4.84
N LEU A 331 -18.49 -4.07 5.16
CA LEU A 331 -18.21 -5.50 5.01
C LEU A 331 -18.15 -5.86 3.53
N THR A 332 -17.20 -6.73 3.16
CA THR A 332 -16.99 -7.16 1.78
C THR A 332 -17.10 -8.67 1.63
N HIS A 333 -17.34 -9.12 0.42
CA HIS A 333 -17.06 -10.49 0.02
C HIS A 333 -15.54 -10.71 -0.09
N LYS A 334 -15.14 -11.97 -0.26
CA LYS A 334 -13.71 -12.32 -0.38
C LYS A 334 -13.02 -11.66 -1.59
N ASP A 335 -13.74 -11.32 -2.63
CA ASP A 335 -13.30 -10.63 -3.84
C ASP A 335 -13.25 -9.08 -3.69
N ASP A 336 -13.43 -8.57 -2.47
CA ASP A 336 -13.51 -7.14 -2.12
C ASP A 336 -14.79 -6.42 -2.58
N SER A 337 -15.73 -7.09 -3.22
CA SER A 337 -17.02 -6.49 -3.56
C SER A 337 -17.85 -6.17 -2.30
N PRO A 338 -18.52 -4.99 -2.23
CA PRO A 338 -19.21 -4.57 -1.02
C PRO A 338 -20.50 -5.37 -0.78
N THR A 339 -20.71 -5.77 0.47
CA THR A 339 -21.99 -6.35 0.92
C THR A 339 -22.98 -5.24 1.33
N ARG A 340 -24.15 -5.62 1.83
CA ARG A 340 -25.10 -4.68 2.45
C ARG A 340 -24.70 -4.25 3.86
N GLY A 341 -23.71 -4.91 4.48
CA GLY A 341 -23.28 -4.67 5.86
C GLY A 341 -22.39 -3.43 5.98
N VAL A 342 -22.88 -2.40 6.67
CA VAL A 342 -22.16 -1.16 6.93
C VAL A 342 -22.27 -0.78 8.39
N VAL A 343 -21.15 -0.57 9.07
CA VAL A 343 -21.07 -0.01 10.42
C VAL A 343 -20.49 1.39 10.34
N THR A 344 -21.06 2.35 11.07
CA THR A 344 -20.62 3.77 11.01
C THR A 344 -20.51 4.40 12.39
N GLY A 345 -19.89 5.59 12.47
CA GLY A 345 -19.78 6.38 13.68
C GLY A 345 -18.68 5.91 14.63
N ARG A 346 -18.85 6.16 15.95
CA ARG A 346 -17.82 5.90 16.97
C ARG A 346 -17.46 4.43 17.11
N GLY A 347 -18.43 3.52 16.97
CA GLY A 347 -18.18 2.07 17.02
C GLY A 347 -17.29 1.61 15.87
N ALA A 348 -17.53 2.12 14.66
CA ALA A 348 -16.67 1.85 13.50
C ALA A 348 -15.27 2.45 13.67
N ALA A 349 -15.13 3.64 14.25
CA ALA A 349 -13.84 4.27 14.54
C ALA A 349 -13.01 3.42 15.51
N LEU A 350 -13.62 2.94 16.60
CA LEU A 350 -12.95 2.04 17.55
C LEU A 350 -12.53 0.73 16.86
N MET A 351 -13.40 0.13 16.05
CA MET A 351 -13.10 -1.10 15.32
C MET A 351 -11.94 -0.89 14.34
N LYS A 352 -11.94 0.24 13.61
CA LYS A 352 -10.83 0.58 12.71
C LYS A 352 -9.52 0.75 13.47
N GLU A 353 -9.53 1.44 14.61
CA GLU A 353 -8.33 1.59 15.44
C GLU A 353 -7.80 0.22 15.92
N LEU A 354 -8.69 -0.69 16.33
CA LEU A 354 -8.31 -2.06 16.70
C LEU A 354 -7.73 -2.83 15.50
N ILE A 355 -8.28 -2.66 14.30
CA ILE A 355 -7.73 -3.25 13.07
C ILE A 355 -6.33 -2.68 12.80
N CYS A 356 -6.14 -1.37 12.87
CA CYS A 356 -4.83 -0.75 12.68
C CYS A 356 -3.80 -1.24 13.70
N ARG A 357 -4.16 -1.36 14.99
CA ARG A 357 -3.28 -1.96 16.01
C ARG A 357 -3.03 -3.44 15.76
N GLY A 358 -4.04 -4.15 15.28
CA GLY A 358 -3.96 -5.56 14.93
C GLY A 358 -2.91 -5.87 13.86
N THR A 359 -2.65 -4.94 12.92
CA THR A 359 -1.59 -5.12 11.92
C THR A 359 -0.21 -5.16 12.58
N ILE A 360 0.06 -4.27 13.53
CA ILE A 360 1.33 -4.25 14.28
C ILE A 360 1.45 -5.47 15.20
N TRP A 361 0.38 -5.81 15.91
CA TRP A 361 0.37 -7.02 16.74
C TRP A 361 0.59 -8.29 15.92
N GLY A 362 0.04 -8.36 14.71
CA GLY A 362 0.25 -9.47 13.80
C GLY A 362 1.72 -9.63 13.41
N LEU A 363 2.42 -8.53 13.11
CA LEU A 363 3.87 -8.55 12.83
C LEU A 363 4.68 -8.97 14.06
N GLN A 364 4.38 -8.42 15.23
CA GLN A 364 5.06 -8.76 16.48
C GLN A 364 4.84 -10.22 16.88
N LEU A 365 3.63 -10.70 16.68
CA LEU A 365 3.27 -12.08 16.99
C LEU A 365 4.01 -13.05 16.06
N GLU A 366 4.07 -12.74 14.76
CA GLU A 366 4.81 -13.55 13.79
C GLU A 366 6.33 -13.54 14.06
N ALA A 367 6.89 -12.41 14.51
CA ALA A 367 8.30 -12.32 14.89
C ALA A 367 8.65 -13.23 16.08
N ARG A 368 7.75 -13.35 17.06
CA ARG A 368 7.94 -14.13 18.29
C ARG A 368 7.51 -15.60 18.15
N HIS A 369 6.45 -15.82 17.40
CA HIS A 369 5.80 -17.12 17.20
C HIS A 369 5.51 -17.34 15.71
N PRO A 370 6.54 -17.62 14.90
CA PRO A 370 6.38 -17.81 13.47
C PRO A 370 5.40 -18.93 13.14
N GLY A 371 4.56 -18.68 12.16
CA GLY A 371 3.55 -19.66 11.76
C GLY A 371 2.13 -19.39 12.27
N ILE A 372 1.96 -18.42 13.16
CA ILE A 372 0.67 -18.12 13.77
C ILE A 372 -0.23 -17.30 12.83
N TYR A 373 0.36 -16.41 12.02
CA TYR A 373 -0.42 -15.61 11.08
C TYR A 373 -0.86 -16.46 9.86
N PRO A 374 -2.15 -16.45 9.49
CA PRO A 374 -2.65 -17.30 8.42
C PRO A 374 -2.11 -16.84 7.05
N ALA A 375 -1.74 -17.81 6.21
CA ALA A 375 -1.39 -17.55 4.83
C ALA A 375 -2.63 -17.25 3.98
N ALA A 376 -2.45 -16.46 2.93
CA ALA A 376 -3.40 -16.40 1.83
C ALA A 376 -3.49 -17.80 1.17
N ARG A 377 -4.67 -18.38 1.13
CA ARG A 377 -4.90 -19.67 0.46
C ARG A 377 -5.99 -19.50 -0.58
N SER A 378 -5.72 -19.87 -1.82
CA SER A 378 -6.77 -20.06 -2.80
C SER A 378 -7.49 -21.40 -2.53
N THR A 379 -8.81 -21.37 -2.57
CA THR A 379 -9.63 -22.60 -2.57
C THR A 379 -9.89 -23.12 -3.99
N ALA A 380 -9.43 -22.41 -5.03
CA ALA A 380 -9.52 -22.82 -6.41
C ALA A 380 -8.26 -23.59 -6.81
N SER A 381 -8.41 -24.79 -7.31
CA SER A 381 -7.37 -25.49 -8.05
C SER A 381 -7.11 -24.70 -9.33
N VAL A 382 -6.01 -23.96 -9.39
CA VAL A 382 -5.60 -23.23 -10.58
C VAL A 382 -4.95 -24.25 -11.52
N ASP A 383 -5.57 -24.44 -12.70
CA ASP A 383 -4.98 -25.21 -13.79
C ASP A 383 -3.76 -24.45 -14.33
N HIS A 384 -2.57 -25.01 -14.15
CA HIS A 384 -1.28 -24.37 -14.44
C HIS A 384 -0.96 -24.20 -15.95
N ARG A 385 -1.95 -24.23 -16.86
CA ARG A 385 -1.70 -24.32 -18.30
C ARG A 385 -2.11 -23.13 -19.16
N ASP A 386 -2.47 -21.97 -18.60
CA ASP A 386 -2.84 -20.84 -19.47
C ASP A 386 -2.16 -19.52 -19.05
N PRO A 387 -1.03 -19.16 -19.71
CA PRO A 387 -0.37 -17.87 -19.52
C PRO A 387 -0.86 -16.83 -20.53
N THR A 388 -2.15 -16.75 -20.82
CA THR A 388 -2.66 -15.65 -21.66
C THR A 388 -3.10 -14.47 -20.79
N PRO A 389 -2.41 -13.31 -20.87
CA PRO A 389 -2.91 -12.09 -20.26
C PRO A 389 -4.11 -11.62 -21.09
N ASN A 390 -5.30 -11.64 -20.50
CA ASN A 390 -6.47 -10.98 -21.08
C ASN A 390 -6.21 -9.47 -21.18
N GLY A 391 -5.71 -9.07 -22.34
CA GLY A 391 -5.67 -7.68 -22.75
C GLY A 391 -7.07 -7.19 -23.05
N GLN A 392 -7.71 -6.53 -22.11
CA GLN A 392 -8.74 -5.55 -22.41
C GLN A 392 -8.22 -4.17 -22.04
N VAL A 393 -7.76 -3.48 -23.06
CA VAL A 393 -7.63 -2.03 -23.10
C VAL A 393 -9.07 -1.51 -23.08
N VAL A 394 -9.45 -0.86 -21.98
CA VAL A 394 -10.65 0.00 -21.94
C VAL A 394 -10.16 1.43 -22.15
N PRO A 395 -10.78 2.19 -23.05
CA PRO A 395 -10.34 3.51 -23.54
C PRO A 395 -10.34 4.61 -22.47
#